data_00563771ce6e8d257b8e91cd1f39d94f
#
_entry.id   00563771ce6e8d257b8e91cd1f39d94f
#
_cell.length_a   1.000
_cell.length_b   1.000
_cell.length_c   1.000
_cell.angle_alpha   90.00
_cell.angle_beta   90.00
_cell.angle_gamma   90.00
#
_symmetry.space_group_name_H-M   'P 1'
#
loop_
_entity.id
_entity.type
_entity.pdbx_description
1 polymer ?
#
loop_
_entity_poly.entity_id
_entity_poly.type
_entity_poly.pdbx_seq_one_letter_code
_entity_poly.pdbx_strand_id
1 'polypeptide(L)'
;VLVGTISIEKSEVVSNELTKAGIKHNVLNAKFHANEAAIVAQAGYPAAVTIATNMAGRGTDIMLGGSWQAEVAALPEPTAEQIAKIKADWQVRHDAVLASGGLHIIGTERHESRRIDNQLRGRSGRQGDAGSSRFYLSMEDALMRIFASDRVSNMMRKLGMKPGEAIEHPWVTKAIANAQRKVESRNFDIRKQLLEYDDVANDQRRAIYTQRNELLDVSDVSETIASIREDVFKATIDGHIPPQSLEEMWDIPGLQERLKNDFDLDLPIAEWLDKEPDLHEETLRERIMQSAVEVYQRKEGGGGGGGGGGGGGGGGGXXXXPLRKRRHAANPRLPVERAPGGDGLPASGYPPARLCAERSEAGVQARILRYVRRYA
;
A
#
# COMPACT_ATOMS: atom_id res chain seq x y z
N VAL A 1 4.67 -14.91 30.84
CA VAL A 1 5.68 -14.71 29.78
C VAL A 1 4.98 -14.46 28.45
N LEU A 2 5.41 -13.44 27.69
CA LEU A 2 4.92 -13.17 26.35
C LEU A 2 6.05 -13.39 25.35
N VAL A 3 5.87 -14.32 24.41
CA VAL A 3 6.86 -14.63 23.37
C VAL A 3 6.40 -13.98 22.06
N GLY A 4 7.16 -13.00 21.59
CA GLY A 4 6.90 -12.29 20.33
C GLY A 4 7.64 -12.92 19.17
N THR A 5 6.91 -13.23 18.09
CA THR A 5 7.45 -13.81 16.85
C THR A 5 7.14 -12.88 15.67
N ILE A 6 7.94 -12.93 14.61
CA ILE A 6 7.79 -12.07 13.44
C ILE A 6 6.79 -12.62 12.40
N SER A 7 6.49 -13.91 12.47
CA SER A 7 5.58 -14.56 11.51
C SER A 7 4.76 -15.68 12.16
N ILE A 8 3.70 -16.08 11.47
CA ILE A 8 2.82 -17.17 11.88
C ILE A 8 3.63 -18.49 11.93
N GLU A 9 4.44 -18.77 10.92
CA GLU A 9 5.27 -19.98 10.82
C GLU A 9 6.22 -20.09 12.03
N LYS A 10 6.87 -18.99 12.40
CA LYS A 10 7.74 -18.94 13.57
C LYS A 10 6.96 -19.17 14.87
N SER A 11 5.72 -18.64 14.96
CA SER A 11 4.87 -18.89 16.13
C SER A 11 4.50 -20.39 16.27
N GLU A 12 4.23 -21.05 15.15
CA GLU A 12 3.93 -22.49 15.13
C GLU A 12 5.15 -23.34 15.51
N VAL A 13 6.34 -22.99 15.02
CA VAL A 13 7.59 -23.65 15.39
C VAL A 13 7.81 -23.55 16.91
N VAL A 14 7.71 -22.34 17.47
CA VAL A 14 7.88 -22.13 18.93
C VAL A 14 6.81 -22.88 19.72
N SER A 15 5.56 -22.88 19.26
CA SER A 15 4.45 -23.61 19.88
C SER A 15 4.73 -25.13 19.93
N ASN A 16 5.19 -25.70 18.82
CA ASN A 16 5.53 -27.12 18.75
C ASN A 16 6.65 -27.48 19.73
N GLU A 17 7.67 -26.65 19.85
CA GLU A 17 8.77 -26.86 20.77
C GLU A 17 8.33 -26.76 22.25
N LEU A 18 7.44 -25.79 22.57
CA LEU A 18 6.88 -25.67 23.93
C LEU A 18 6.00 -26.90 24.26
N THR A 19 5.23 -27.38 23.28
CA THR A 19 4.40 -28.59 23.43
C THR A 19 5.29 -29.81 23.73
N LYS A 20 6.36 -30.03 22.95
CA LYS A 20 7.33 -31.11 23.18
C LYS A 20 7.97 -31.00 24.57
N ALA A 21 8.17 -29.77 25.05
CA ALA A 21 8.75 -29.53 26.37
C ALA A 21 7.74 -29.62 27.51
N GLY A 22 6.45 -29.88 27.21
CA GLY A 22 5.39 -30.02 28.22
C GLY A 22 4.96 -28.69 28.84
N ILE A 23 5.23 -27.57 28.19
CA ILE A 23 4.89 -26.20 28.68
C ILE A 23 3.54 -25.79 28.13
N LYS A 24 2.57 -25.58 29.00
CA LYS A 24 1.24 -25.09 28.63
C LYS A 24 1.38 -23.64 28.10
N HIS A 25 0.76 -23.36 26.97
CA HIS A 25 0.84 -22.04 26.35
C HIS A 25 -0.38 -21.76 25.48
N ASN A 26 -0.64 -20.50 25.22
CA ASN A 26 -1.66 -20.02 24.27
C ASN A 26 -0.97 -19.41 23.05
N VAL A 27 -1.58 -19.55 21.86
CA VAL A 27 -1.05 -18.95 20.63
C VAL A 27 -2.03 -17.88 20.14
N LEU A 28 -1.51 -16.68 19.97
CA LEU A 28 -2.24 -15.51 19.52
C LEU A 28 -1.69 -15.08 18.14
N ASN A 29 -2.35 -15.49 17.09
CA ASN A 29 -1.98 -15.15 15.72
C ASN A 29 -3.22 -14.88 14.87
N ALA A 30 -3.01 -14.42 13.63
CA ALA A 30 -4.09 -14.01 12.74
C ALA A 30 -5.09 -15.13 12.34
N LYS A 31 -4.77 -16.38 12.64
CA LYS A 31 -5.69 -17.52 12.40
C LYS A 31 -6.80 -17.62 13.44
N PHE A 32 -6.63 -17.04 14.62
CA PHE A 32 -7.50 -17.24 15.79
C PHE A 32 -8.12 -15.97 16.35
N HIS A 33 -8.59 -15.08 15.48
CA HIS A 33 -9.20 -13.79 15.87
C HIS A 33 -10.37 -13.91 16.85
N ALA A 34 -11.19 -14.94 16.68
CA ALA A 34 -12.39 -15.11 17.51
C ALA A 34 -12.05 -15.25 19.01
N ASN A 35 -10.89 -15.81 19.34
CA ASN A 35 -10.46 -16.07 20.72
C ASN A 35 -9.44 -15.05 21.25
N GLU A 36 -9.11 -14.03 20.45
CA GLU A 36 -8.05 -13.05 20.77
C GLU A 36 -8.29 -12.39 22.14
N ALA A 37 -9.49 -11.89 22.36
CA ALA A 37 -9.84 -11.20 23.60
C ALA A 37 -9.70 -12.12 24.83
N ALA A 38 -10.15 -13.38 24.71
CA ALA A 38 -10.06 -14.36 25.80
C ALA A 38 -8.59 -14.73 26.11
N ILE A 39 -7.77 -14.88 25.07
CA ILE A 39 -6.33 -15.19 25.23
C ILE A 39 -5.60 -14.02 25.91
N VAL A 40 -5.88 -12.80 25.46
CA VAL A 40 -5.27 -11.57 26.01
C VAL A 40 -5.68 -11.40 27.49
N ALA A 41 -6.95 -11.65 27.84
CA ALA A 41 -7.45 -11.56 29.20
C ALA A 41 -6.69 -12.52 30.15
N GLN A 42 -6.23 -13.65 29.63
CA GLN A 42 -5.48 -14.66 30.42
C GLN A 42 -3.97 -14.48 30.39
N ALA A 43 -3.44 -13.66 29.47
CA ALA A 43 -1.99 -13.54 29.24
C ALA A 43 -1.22 -13.02 30.46
N GLY A 44 -1.90 -12.31 31.37
CA GLY A 44 -1.32 -11.78 32.60
C GLY A 44 -1.37 -12.70 33.81
N TYR A 45 -1.95 -13.89 33.71
CA TYR A 45 -2.02 -14.84 34.84
C TYR A 45 -0.63 -15.31 35.27
N PRO A 46 -0.46 -15.67 36.56
CA PRO A 46 0.79 -16.30 37.02
C PRO A 46 1.08 -17.56 36.18
N ALA A 47 2.35 -17.75 35.82
CA ALA A 47 2.85 -18.87 35.01
C ALA A 47 2.25 -18.94 33.58
N ALA A 48 1.46 -17.99 33.14
CA ALA A 48 0.90 -17.99 31.77
C ALA A 48 2.02 -17.76 30.73
N VAL A 49 1.98 -18.54 29.66
CA VAL A 49 2.86 -18.38 28.50
C VAL A 49 1.98 -18.13 27.28
N THR A 50 2.20 -16.99 26.62
CA THR A 50 1.47 -16.62 25.41
C THR A 50 2.45 -16.34 24.28
N ILE A 51 2.26 -16.98 23.14
CA ILE A 51 3.02 -16.73 21.91
C ILE A 51 2.17 -15.76 21.08
N ALA A 52 2.73 -14.62 20.70
CA ALA A 52 2.01 -13.62 19.90
C ALA A 52 2.82 -13.25 18.66
N THR A 53 2.17 -13.28 17.50
CA THR A 53 2.75 -12.64 16.30
C THR A 53 2.63 -11.13 16.44
N ASN A 54 3.48 -10.42 15.76
CA ASN A 54 3.76 -9.00 15.86
C ASN A 54 2.53 -8.10 16.08
N MET A 55 1.45 -8.30 15.34
CA MET A 55 0.28 -7.40 15.38
C MET A 55 -0.86 -7.91 16.27
N ALA A 56 -0.78 -9.15 16.74
CA ALA A 56 -1.85 -9.74 17.54
C ALA A 56 -1.94 -9.04 18.92
N GLY A 57 -3.14 -8.75 19.35
CA GLY A 57 -3.39 -8.04 20.62
C GLY A 57 -3.07 -6.54 20.57
N ARG A 58 -2.90 -5.94 19.39
CA ARG A 58 -2.66 -4.49 19.29
C ARG A 58 -3.90 -3.70 19.77
N GLY A 59 -3.67 -2.70 20.63
CA GLY A 59 -4.76 -1.90 21.18
C GLY A 59 -5.35 -2.47 22.46
N THR A 60 -4.95 -3.70 22.87
CA THR A 60 -5.39 -4.30 24.12
C THR A 60 -4.30 -4.21 25.19
N ASP A 61 -4.72 -4.14 26.43
CA ASP A 61 -3.80 -4.15 27.58
C ASP A 61 -3.75 -5.53 28.22
N ILE A 62 -2.56 -5.93 28.69
CA ILE A 62 -2.36 -7.19 29.41
C ILE A 62 -2.33 -6.83 30.90
N MET A 63 -3.41 -7.11 31.59
CA MET A 63 -3.53 -6.88 33.03
C MET A 63 -2.79 -7.96 33.81
N LEU A 64 -1.85 -7.58 34.68
CA LEU A 64 -1.15 -8.52 35.55
C LEU A 64 -2.15 -9.16 36.52
N GLY A 65 -2.05 -10.47 36.70
CA GLY A 65 -3.04 -11.23 37.46
C GLY A 65 -4.25 -11.70 36.66
N GLY A 66 -4.31 -11.30 35.34
CA GLY A 66 -5.45 -11.56 34.45
C GLY A 66 -6.51 -10.46 34.52
N SER A 67 -7.50 -10.52 33.64
CA SER A 67 -8.58 -9.52 33.57
C SER A 67 -9.74 -9.91 34.50
N TRP A 68 -9.83 -9.31 35.65
CA TRP A 68 -10.98 -9.52 36.55
C TRP A 68 -12.30 -9.06 35.91
N GLN A 69 -12.25 -8.06 35.05
CA GLN A 69 -13.44 -7.59 34.31
C GLN A 69 -13.99 -8.70 33.40
N ALA A 70 -13.10 -9.43 32.71
CA ALA A 70 -13.50 -10.56 31.86
C ALA A 70 -14.10 -11.71 32.69
N GLU A 71 -13.56 -11.94 33.90
CA GLU A 71 -14.09 -12.94 34.83
C GLU A 71 -15.51 -12.57 35.29
N VAL A 72 -15.74 -11.28 35.64
CA VAL A 72 -17.08 -10.77 36.02
C VAL A 72 -18.04 -10.84 34.84
N ALA A 73 -17.60 -10.46 33.63
CA ALA A 73 -18.44 -10.49 32.43
C ALA A 73 -18.84 -11.90 32.00
N ALA A 74 -18.11 -12.94 32.43
CA ALA A 74 -18.44 -14.34 32.16
C ALA A 74 -19.59 -14.87 33.05
N LEU A 75 -19.98 -14.13 34.09
CA LEU A 75 -21.11 -14.49 34.96
C LEU A 75 -22.40 -13.87 34.43
N PRO A 76 -23.52 -14.61 34.39
CA PRO A 76 -24.78 -14.11 33.84
C PRO A 76 -25.38 -12.94 34.67
N GLU A 77 -25.30 -12.98 35.98
CA GLU A 77 -25.79 -11.93 36.89
C GLU A 77 -24.88 -11.88 38.15
N PRO A 78 -23.72 -11.19 38.05
CA PRO A 78 -22.78 -11.20 39.19
C PRO A 78 -23.31 -10.38 40.35
N THR A 79 -23.32 -10.99 41.55
CA THR A 79 -23.68 -10.28 42.79
C THR A 79 -22.47 -9.44 43.27
N ALA A 80 -22.75 -8.43 44.12
CA ALA A 80 -21.70 -7.56 44.68
C ALA A 80 -20.66 -8.39 45.46
N GLU A 81 -21.07 -9.45 46.15
CA GLU A 81 -20.18 -10.34 46.90
C GLU A 81 -19.25 -11.14 45.98
N GLN A 82 -19.79 -11.64 44.86
CA GLN A 82 -19.01 -12.36 43.83
C GLN A 82 -17.96 -11.44 43.19
N ILE A 83 -18.36 -10.19 42.85
CA ILE A 83 -17.44 -9.18 42.30
C ILE A 83 -16.32 -8.88 43.30
N ALA A 84 -16.65 -8.68 44.57
CA ALA A 84 -15.67 -8.42 45.61
C ALA A 84 -14.68 -9.59 45.77
N LYS A 85 -15.20 -10.80 45.73
CA LYS A 85 -14.35 -12.03 45.80
C LYS A 85 -13.40 -12.12 44.60
N ILE A 86 -13.92 -11.93 43.37
CA ILE A 86 -13.09 -11.97 42.14
C ILE A 86 -11.98 -10.91 42.22
N LYS A 87 -12.29 -9.71 42.71
CA LYS A 87 -11.28 -8.66 42.84
C LYS A 87 -10.23 -9.01 43.91
N ALA A 88 -10.63 -9.61 45.03
CA ALA A 88 -9.69 -10.06 46.04
C ALA A 88 -8.75 -11.16 45.52
N ASP A 89 -9.32 -12.15 44.83
CA ASP A 89 -8.54 -13.25 44.20
C ASP A 89 -7.60 -12.70 43.15
N TRP A 90 -8.09 -11.72 42.30
CA TRP A 90 -7.25 -11.04 41.32
C TRP A 90 -6.09 -10.30 41.98
N GLN A 91 -6.32 -9.61 43.09
CA GLN A 91 -5.27 -8.86 43.82
C GLN A 91 -4.15 -9.79 44.28
N VAL A 92 -4.47 -10.96 44.78
CA VAL A 92 -3.49 -11.98 45.22
C VAL A 92 -2.64 -12.42 43.98
N ARG A 93 -3.31 -12.70 42.86
CA ARG A 93 -2.61 -13.10 41.61
C ARG A 93 -1.72 -11.96 41.09
N HIS A 94 -2.22 -10.73 41.11
CA HIS A 94 -1.51 -9.53 40.67
C HIS A 94 -0.23 -9.32 41.47
N ASP A 95 -0.34 -9.38 42.80
CA ASP A 95 0.80 -9.21 43.70
C ASP A 95 1.86 -10.33 43.51
N ALA A 96 1.41 -11.56 43.27
CA ALA A 96 2.31 -12.68 42.99
C ALA A 96 3.10 -12.47 41.68
N VAL A 97 2.43 -11.94 40.62
CA VAL A 97 3.09 -11.64 39.34
C VAL A 97 4.08 -10.48 39.53
N LEU A 98 3.71 -9.44 40.27
CA LEU A 98 4.61 -8.32 40.57
C LEU A 98 5.84 -8.77 41.36
N ALA A 99 5.65 -9.60 42.38
CA ALA A 99 6.75 -10.17 43.17
C ALA A 99 7.71 -11.00 42.34
N SER A 100 7.21 -11.62 41.23
CA SER A 100 8.01 -12.37 40.27
C SER A 100 8.71 -11.49 39.25
N GLY A 101 8.52 -10.16 39.27
CA GLY A 101 9.13 -9.19 38.34
C GLY A 101 8.23 -8.75 37.20
N GLY A 102 6.92 -9.05 37.26
CA GLY A 102 5.93 -8.61 36.29
C GLY A 102 5.96 -9.38 34.97
N LEU A 103 5.47 -8.79 33.90
CA LEU A 103 5.41 -9.43 32.57
C LEU A 103 6.80 -9.47 31.93
N HIS A 104 7.26 -10.69 31.63
CA HIS A 104 8.52 -10.90 30.91
C HIS A 104 8.26 -11.10 29.40
N ILE A 105 8.95 -10.33 28.56
CA ILE A 105 8.82 -10.39 27.09
C ILE A 105 10.06 -11.05 26.47
N ILE A 106 9.83 -12.04 25.63
CA ILE A 106 10.87 -12.72 24.84
C ILE A 106 10.61 -12.39 23.37
N GLY A 107 11.56 -11.71 22.71
CA GLY A 107 11.54 -11.59 21.25
C GLY A 107 12.40 -12.69 20.63
N THR A 108 11.88 -13.43 19.69
CA THR A 108 12.59 -14.51 19.01
C THR A 108 13.51 -14.02 17.92
N GLU A 109 13.28 -12.79 17.42
CA GLU A 109 14.04 -12.11 16.38
C GLU A 109 13.85 -10.61 16.52
N ARG A 110 14.65 -9.81 15.78
CA ARG A 110 14.40 -8.39 15.62
C ARG A 110 13.57 -8.13 14.36
N HIS A 111 12.65 -7.21 14.45
CA HIS A 111 11.91 -6.71 13.28
C HIS A 111 12.76 -5.74 12.47
N GLU A 112 12.38 -5.49 11.23
CA GLU A 112 13.02 -4.50 10.36
C GLU A 112 12.88 -3.08 10.92
N SER A 113 11.85 -2.82 11.72
CA SER A 113 11.60 -1.51 12.33
C SER A 113 11.73 -1.57 13.85
N ARG A 114 12.53 -0.65 14.40
CA ARG A 114 12.67 -0.46 15.86
C ARG A 114 11.35 -0.12 16.53
N ARG A 115 10.45 0.55 15.80
CA ARG A 115 9.12 0.89 16.30
C ARG A 115 8.33 -0.38 16.68
N ILE A 116 8.42 -1.42 15.87
CA ILE A 116 7.72 -2.69 16.12
C ILE A 116 8.34 -3.40 17.33
N ASP A 117 9.67 -3.44 17.42
CA ASP A 117 10.36 -3.99 18.61
C ASP A 117 9.93 -3.25 19.88
N ASN A 118 9.85 -1.92 19.82
CA ASN A 118 9.43 -1.11 20.97
C ASN A 118 7.94 -1.32 21.30
N GLN A 119 7.08 -1.56 20.32
CA GLN A 119 5.68 -1.93 20.59
C GLN A 119 5.57 -3.27 21.31
N LEU A 120 6.41 -4.24 20.96
CA LEU A 120 6.47 -5.51 21.68
C LEU A 120 6.99 -5.29 23.11
N ARG A 121 8.11 -4.59 23.27
CA ARG A 121 8.69 -4.26 24.60
C ARG A 121 7.72 -3.49 25.48
N GLY A 122 6.95 -2.59 24.89
CA GLY A 122 5.97 -1.75 25.60
C GLY A 122 4.71 -2.51 26.03
N ARG A 123 4.66 -3.83 25.83
CA ARG A 123 3.61 -4.67 26.43
C ARG A 123 3.89 -4.92 27.93
N SER A 124 5.15 -4.79 28.37
CA SER A 124 5.50 -4.87 29.78
C SER A 124 5.78 -3.47 30.34
N GLY A 125 5.79 -3.34 31.64
CA GLY A 125 6.07 -2.09 32.34
C GLY A 125 4.97 -1.05 32.18
N ARG A 126 3.74 -1.47 31.92
CA ARG A 126 2.60 -0.57 31.78
C ARG A 126 2.08 -0.13 33.15
N GLN A 127 1.51 1.07 33.21
CA GLN A 127 0.92 1.66 34.43
C GLN A 127 1.91 1.76 35.58
N GLY A 128 3.21 1.66 35.31
CA GLY A 128 4.25 1.69 36.33
C GLY A 128 4.62 0.32 36.89
N ASP A 129 3.99 -0.74 36.43
CA ASP A 129 4.26 -2.11 36.87
C ASP A 129 5.68 -2.56 36.50
N ALA A 130 6.23 -3.48 37.28
CA ALA A 130 7.49 -4.13 36.96
C ALA A 130 7.36 -4.94 35.65
N GLY A 131 8.48 -5.08 34.94
CA GLY A 131 8.50 -5.89 33.71
C GLY A 131 9.90 -5.92 33.10
N SER A 132 10.11 -6.86 32.22
CA SER A 132 11.41 -7.02 31.58
C SER A 132 11.28 -7.54 30.15
N SER A 133 12.31 -7.35 29.33
CA SER A 133 12.29 -7.82 27.97
C SER A 133 13.67 -8.30 27.53
N ARG A 134 13.70 -9.37 26.73
CA ARG A 134 14.94 -9.90 26.17
C ARG A 134 14.70 -10.39 24.74
N PHE A 135 15.65 -10.09 23.85
CA PHE A 135 15.63 -10.57 22.46
C PHE A 135 16.72 -11.62 22.26
N TYR A 136 16.33 -12.72 21.64
CA TYR A 136 17.22 -13.80 21.23
C TYR A 136 17.36 -13.72 19.71
N LEU A 137 18.59 -13.64 19.22
CA LEU A 137 18.88 -13.38 17.81
C LEU A 137 19.84 -14.46 17.29
N SER A 138 19.63 -14.84 16.03
CA SER A 138 20.57 -15.65 15.27
C SER A 138 21.28 -14.79 14.23
N MET A 139 22.51 -15.13 13.91
CA MET A 139 23.23 -14.52 12.77
C MET A 139 22.60 -14.90 11.43
N GLU A 140 21.71 -15.89 11.44
CA GLU A 140 20.96 -16.34 10.26
C GLU A 140 19.61 -15.64 10.09
N ASP A 141 19.19 -14.82 11.06
CA ASP A 141 17.97 -14.04 10.95
C ASP A 141 18.04 -13.08 9.75
N ALA A 142 16.90 -12.83 9.09
CA ALA A 142 16.82 -12.02 7.88
C ALA A 142 17.52 -10.66 8.03
N LEU A 143 17.28 -9.98 9.16
CA LEU A 143 17.91 -8.69 9.46
C LEU A 143 19.44 -8.83 9.55
N MET A 144 19.92 -9.90 10.19
CA MET A 144 21.36 -10.12 10.38
C MET A 144 22.05 -10.48 9.06
N ARG A 145 21.41 -11.23 8.19
CA ARG A 145 21.93 -11.57 6.85
C ARG A 145 22.20 -10.33 6.00
N ILE A 146 21.32 -9.33 6.08
CA ILE A 146 21.46 -8.07 5.34
C ILE A 146 22.74 -7.32 5.75
N PHE A 147 23.17 -7.47 7.02
CA PHE A 147 24.25 -6.66 7.60
C PHE A 147 25.47 -7.44 8.08
N ALA A 148 25.31 -8.75 8.30
CA ALA A 148 26.45 -9.60 8.66
C ALA A 148 27.24 -9.91 7.38
N SER A 149 28.09 -8.96 6.99
CA SER A 149 29.05 -9.24 5.94
C SER A 149 29.94 -10.42 6.38
N ASP A 150 30.48 -11.16 5.43
CA ASP A 150 31.43 -12.25 5.68
C ASP A 150 32.57 -11.80 6.59
N ARG A 151 32.91 -10.52 6.59
CA ARG A 151 33.93 -9.93 7.47
C ARG A 151 33.54 -10.04 8.95
N VAL A 152 32.29 -9.77 9.30
CA VAL A 152 31.78 -9.85 10.70
C VAL A 152 31.77 -11.32 11.15
N SER A 153 31.28 -12.21 10.30
CA SER A 153 31.26 -13.66 10.57
C SER A 153 32.68 -14.21 10.77
N ASN A 154 33.60 -13.83 9.91
CA ASN A 154 35.00 -14.25 9.99
C ASN A 154 35.72 -13.65 11.23
N MET A 155 35.39 -12.40 11.57
CA MET A 155 35.94 -11.75 12.77
C MET A 155 35.47 -12.47 14.04
N MET A 156 34.19 -12.88 14.09
CA MET A 156 33.63 -13.63 15.23
C MET A 156 34.30 -15.00 15.38
N ARG A 157 34.55 -15.70 14.25
CA ARG A 157 35.30 -16.97 14.28
C ARG A 157 36.71 -16.78 14.81
N LYS A 158 37.41 -15.71 14.40
CA LYS A 158 38.77 -15.39 14.87
C LYS A 158 38.82 -15.05 16.36
N LEU A 159 37.70 -14.54 16.92
CA LEU A 159 37.62 -14.27 18.36
C LEU A 159 37.36 -15.54 19.20
N GLY A 160 37.40 -16.73 18.56
CA GLY A 160 37.30 -18.02 19.25
C GLY A 160 35.92 -18.41 19.74
N MET A 161 34.88 -17.78 19.19
CA MET A 161 33.51 -18.08 19.61
C MET A 161 33.05 -19.43 19.07
N LYS A 162 32.60 -20.27 19.96
CA LYS A 162 32.10 -21.62 19.59
C LYS A 162 30.64 -21.54 19.15
N PRO A 163 30.21 -22.40 18.21
CA PRO A 163 28.81 -22.51 17.89
C PRO A 163 27.97 -22.78 19.15
N GLY A 164 26.91 -22.00 19.32
CA GLY A 164 26.01 -22.14 20.48
C GLY A 164 26.34 -21.22 21.65
N GLU A 165 27.44 -20.45 21.63
CA GLU A 165 27.69 -19.45 22.66
C GLU A 165 26.87 -18.17 22.40
N ALA A 166 26.31 -17.61 23.49
CA ALA A 166 25.59 -16.33 23.43
C ALA A 166 26.58 -15.17 23.46
N ILE A 167 26.39 -14.23 22.55
CA ILE A 167 27.16 -12.99 22.53
C ILE A 167 26.33 -11.89 23.17
N GLU A 168 26.69 -11.47 24.37
CA GLU A 168 26.07 -10.35 25.06
C GLU A 168 27.11 -9.23 25.20
N HIS A 169 27.11 -8.31 24.22
CA HIS A 169 28.08 -7.21 24.22
C HIS A 169 27.43 -5.93 23.70
N PRO A 170 27.66 -4.78 24.35
CA PRO A 170 27.07 -3.49 23.92
C PRO A 170 27.38 -3.13 22.47
N TRP A 171 28.56 -3.49 21.96
CA TRP A 171 28.92 -3.28 20.57
C TRP A 171 27.99 -4.01 19.60
N VAL A 172 27.64 -5.25 19.89
CA VAL A 172 26.70 -6.05 19.05
C VAL A 172 25.31 -5.38 19.05
N THR A 173 24.83 -4.95 20.20
CA THR A 173 23.57 -4.22 20.35
C THR A 173 23.58 -2.95 19.48
N LYS A 174 24.66 -2.19 19.51
CA LYS A 174 24.84 -0.97 18.70
C LYS A 174 24.86 -1.29 17.19
N ALA A 175 25.56 -2.36 16.81
CA ALA A 175 25.63 -2.80 15.41
C ALA A 175 24.23 -3.18 14.88
N ILE A 176 23.46 -3.93 15.66
CA ILE A 176 22.08 -4.30 15.31
C ILE A 176 21.20 -3.05 15.17
N ALA A 177 21.29 -2.11 16.09
CA ALA A 177 20.52 -0.85 16.03
C ALA A 177 20.87 -0.03 14.78
N ASN A 178 22.13 -0.01 14.39
CA ASN A 178 22.58 0.65 13.16
C ASN A 178 22.05 -0.07 11.90
N ALA A 179 22.06 -1.39 11.93
CA ALA A 179 21.51 -2.22 10.86
C ALA A 179 20.01 -1.92 10.65
N GLN A 180 19.25 -1.89 11.74
CA GLN A 180 17.81 -1.55 11.68
C GLN A 180 17.59 -0.15 11.10
N ARG A 181 18.40 0.85 11.50
CA ARG A 181 18.26 2.21 10.95
C ARG A 181 18.46 2.22 9.43
N LYS A 182 19.44 1.47 8.91
CA LYS A 182 19.69 1.40 7.46
C LYS A 182 18.49 0.76 6.72
N VAL A 183 17.91 -0.30 7.26
CA VAL A 183 16.71 -0.93 6.67
C VAL A 183 15.53 0.04 6.72
N GLU A 184 15.31 0.70 7.86
CA GLU A 184 14.25 1.70 8.02
C GLU A 184 14.38 2.83 6.98
N SER A 185 15.62 3.34 6.78
CA SER A 185 15.88 4.38 5.79
C SER A 185 15.56 3.89 4.37
N ARG A 186 16.07 2.72 3.99
CA ARG A 186 15.81 2.15 2.66
C ARG A 186 14.30 1.95 2.42
N ASN A 187 13.60 1.38 3.40
CA ASN A 187 12.15 1.16 3.29
C ASN A 187 11.38 2.48 3.22
N PHE A 188 11.87 3.52 3.92
CA PHE A 188 11.33 4.87 3.83
C PHE A 188 11.50 5.43 2.41
N ASP A 189 12.70 5.32 1.84
CA ASP A 189 13.00 5.85 0.50
C ASP A 189 12.12 5.17 -0.56
N ILE A 190 11.97 3.84 -0.49
CA ILE A 190 11.09 3.08 -1.39
C ILE A 190 9.64 3.57 -1.28
N ARG A 191 9.13 3.72 -0.06
CA ARG A 191 7.76 4.22 0.16
C ARG A 191 7.58 5.66 -0.33
N LYS A 192 8.60 6.49 -0.15
CA LYS A 192 8.58 7.87 -0.64
C LYS A 192 8.46 7.91 -2.16
N GLN A 193 9.27 7.11 -2.86
CA GLN A 193 9.18 7.01 -4.32
C GLN A 193 7.79 6.54 -4.79
N LEU A 194 7.22 5.54 -4.14
CA LEU A 194 5.87 5.08 -4.47
C LEU A 194 4.83 6.19 -4.30
N LEU A 195 4.93 6.98 -3.23
CA LEU A 195 4.04 8.12 -3.01
C LEU A 195 4.20 9.19 -4.09
N GLU A 196 5.43 9.46 -4.52
CA GLU A 196 5.69 10.43 -5.60
C GLU A 196 5.00 10.01 -6.91
N TYR A 197 5.02 8.71 -7.25
CA TYR A 197 4.28 8.19 -8.40
C TYR A 197 2.75 8.29 -8.21
N ASP A 198 2.26 7.95 -7.02
CA ASP A 198 0.84 8.07 -6.69
C ASP A 198 0.35 9.52 -6.76
N ASP A 199 1.18 10.49 -6.36
CA ASP A 199 0.84 11.92 -6.41
C ASP A 199 0.63 12.36 -7.86
N VAL A 200 1.50 11.96 -8.80
CA VAL A 200 1.35 12.27 -10.23
C VAL A 200 0.02 11.71 -10.77
N ALA A 201 -0.26 10.44 -10.48
CA ALA A 201 -1.52 9.80 -10.92
C ALA A 201 -2.75 10.48 -10.30
N ASN A 202 -2.63 10.93 -9.06
CA ASN A 202 -3.71 11.59 -8.34
C ASN A 202 -3.97 13.00 -8.89
N ASP A 203 -2.92 13.73 -9.25
CA ASP A 203 -3.04 15.04 -9.87
C ASP A 203 -3.70 14.95 -11.26
N GLN A 204 -3.30 13.95 -12.06
CA GLN A 204 -3.97 13.65 -13.33
C GLN A 204 -5.47 13.37 -13.12
N ARG A 205 -5.76 12.52 -12.12
CA ARG A 205 -7.16 12.18 -11.78
C ARG A 205 -7.95 13.42 -11.36
N ARG A 206 -7.37 14.28 -10.52
CA ARG A 206 -7.99 15.53 -10.07
C ARG A 206 -8.29 16.45 -11.26
N ALA A 207 -7.32 16.64 -12.16
CA ALA A 207 -7.50 17.47 -13.36
C ALA A 207 -8.67 16.97 -14.21
N ILE A 208 -8.70 15.64 -14.49
CA ILE A 208 -9.77 15.03 -15.29
C ILE A 208 -11.14 15.20 -14.60
N TYR A 209 -11.23 14.94 -13.29
CA TYR A 209 -12.50 15.06 -12.57
C TYR A 209 -12.95 16.52 -12.44
N THR A 210 -12.02 17.47 -12.29
CA THR A 210 -12.34 18.89 -12.28
C THR A 210 -12.94 19.31 -13.63
N GLN A 211 -12.29 18.99 -14.73
CA GLN A 211 -12.78 19.29 -16.09
C GLN A 211 -14.14 18.62 -16.33
N ARG A 212 -14.28 17.36 -15.91
CA ARG A 212 -15.55 16.64 -16.03
C ARG A 212 -16.68 17.33 -15.26
N ASN A 213 -16.41 17.75 -14.04
CA ASN A 213 -17.41 18.41 -13.21
C ASN A 213 -17.78 19.79 -13.80
N GLU A 214 -16.80 20.55 -14.25
CA GLU A 214 -17.04 21.82 -14.95
C GLU A 214 -17.98 21.63 -16.14
N LEU A 215 -17.72 20.60 -16.97
CA LEU A 215 -18.57 20.30 -18.13
C LEU A 215 -19.98 19.83 -17.74
N LEU A 216 -20.14 19.18 -16.59
CA LEU A 216 -21.44 18.72 -16.10
C LEU A 216 -22.24 19.86 -15.47
N ASP A 217 -21.59 20.80 -14.83
CA ASP A 217 -22.22 21.92 -14.12
C ASP A 217 -22.65 23.05 -15.06
N VAL A 218 -21.94 23.22 -16.19
CA VAL A 218 -22.27 24.27 -17.16
C VAL A 218 -23.55 23.93 -17.94
N SER A 219 -24.44 24.87 -18.05
CA SER A 219 -25.72 24.71 -18.79
C SER A 219 -25.51 24.65 -20.30
N ASP A 220 -24.54 25.37 -20.84
CA ASP A 220 -24.20 25.38 -22.26
C ASP A 220 -22.69 25.24 -22.45
N VAL A 221 -22.28 24.19 -23.14
CA VAL A 221 -20.90 23.83 -23.42
C VAL A 221 -20.45 24.29 -24.83
N SER A 222 -21.25 25.10 -25.51
CA SER A 222 -21.00 25.49 -26.92
C SER A 222 -19.65 26.17 -27.10
N GLU A 223 -19.31 27.14 -26.23
CA GLU A 223 -18.04 27.87 -26.29
C GLU A 223 -16.85 26.92 -26.02
N THR A 224 -16.98 26.06 -25.06
CA THR A 224 -15.93 25.07 -24.74
C THR A 224 -15.69 24.15 -25.93
N ILE A 225 -16.77 23.65 -26.55
CA ILE A 225 -16.68 22.78 -27.73
C ILE A 225 -16.05 23.54 -28.91
N ALA A 226 -16.40 24.81 -29.10
CA ALA A 226 -15.81 25.61 -30.16
C ALA A 226 -14.30 25.80 -29.98
N SER A 227 -13.86 26.08 -28.76
CA SER A 227 -12.44 26.24 -28.44
C SER A 227 -11.69 24.89 -28.63
N ILE A 228 -12.22 23.79 -28.11
CA ILE A 228 -11.60 22.47 -28.27
C ILE A 228 -11.49 22.09 -29.75
N ARG A 229 -12.54 22.36 -30.52
CA ARG A 229 -12.54 22.11 -31.96
C ARG A 229 -11.42 22.88 -32.65
N GLU A 230 -11.31 24.18 -32.35
CA GLU A 230 -10.26 25.03 -32.89
C GLU A 230 -8.87 24.49 -32.58
N ASP A 231 -8.62 24.12 -31.31
CA ASP A 231 -7.33 23.58 -30.88
C ASP A 231 -7.00 22.26 -31.60
N VAL A 232 -7.98 21.34 -31.71
CA VAL A 232 -7.81 20.06 -32.35
C VAL A 232 -7.48 20.20 -33.84
N PHE A 233 -8.22 21.09 -34.54
CA PHE A 233 -7.94 21.33 -35.97
C PHE A 233 -6.59 22.02 -36.17
N LYS A 234 -6.24 23.02 -35.32
CA LYS A 234 -4.91 23.62 -35.36
C LYS A 234 -3.80 22.57 -35.20
N ALA A 235 -3.90 21.76 -34.17
CA ALA A 235 -2.92 20.72 -33.92
C ALA A 235 -2.82 19.68 -35.06
N THR A 236 -3.97 19.37 -35.70
CA THR A 236 -4.00 18.45 -36.84
C THR A 236 -3.30 19.07 -38.06
N ILE A 237 -3.61 20.34 -38.35
CA ILE A 237 -2.98 21.07 -39.45
C ILE A 237 -1.48 21.22 -39.19
N ASP A 238 -1.07 21.63 -37.98
CA ASP A 238 0.34 21.80 -37.61
C ASP A 238 1.16 20.52 -37.78
N GLY A 239 0.53 19.35 -37.59
CA GLY A 239 1.19 18.06 -37.77
C GLY A 239 1.55 17.75 -39.22
N HIS A 240 0.85 18.35 -40.19
CA HIS A 240 1.05 18.12 -41.61
C HIS A 240 1.58 19.37 -42.36
N ILE A 241 1.24 20.56 -41.86
CA ILE A 241 1.72 21.83 -42.35
C ILE A 241 2.37 22.56 -41.16
N PRO A 242 3.67 22.37 -40.95
CA PRO A 242 4.34 23.04 -39.81
C PRO A 242 4.28 24.57 -39.94
N PRO A 243 4.02 25.33 -38.88
CA PRO A 243 3.94 26.77 -38.95
C PRO A 243 5.20 27.41 -39.54
N GLN A 244 4.99 28.40 -40.43
CA GLN A 244 6.06 29.13 -41.10
C GLN A 244 6.97 28.24 -41.98
N SER A 245 6.43 27.12 -42.45
CA SER A 245 7.18 26.23 -43.34
C SER A 245 6.94 26.53 -44.83
N LEU A 246 7.86 26.12 -45.66
CA LEU A 246 7.72 26.22 -47.11
C LEU A 246 6.72 25.18 -47.60
N GLU A 247 6.02 25.50 -48.67
CA GLU A 247 4.99 24.63 -49.30
C GLU A 247 5.54 23.21 -49.63
N GLU A 248 6.82 23.15 -49.99
CA GLU A 248 7.53 21.89 -50.29
C GLU A 248 7.59 20.89 -49.09
N MET A 249 7.38 21.41 -47.87
CA MET A 249 7.39 20.64 -46.63
C MET A 249 6.01 20.15 -46.21
N TRP A 250 4.96 20.56 -46.92
CA TRP A 250 3.57 20.28 -46.55
C TRP A 250 3.16 18.87 -46.97
N ASP A 251 2.62 18.08 -46.05
CA ASP A 251 2.05 16.76 -46.33
C ASP A 251 0.54 16.91 -46.62
N ILE A 252 0.19 17.44 -47.77
CA ILE A 252 -1.20 17.68 -48.14
C ILE A 252 -2.00 16.38 -48.29
N PRO A 253 -1.46 15.31 -48.92
CA PRO A 253 -2.20 14.05 -49.00
C PRO A 253 -2.49 13.48 -47.62
N GLY A 254 -1.52 13.50 -46.68
CA GLY A 254 -1.69 13.01 -45.32
C GLY A 254 -2.74 13.82 -44.55
N LEU A 255 -2.73 15.14 -44.73
CA LEU A 255 -3.73 16.02 -44.13
C LEU A 255 -5.14 15.71 -44.62
N GLN A 256 -5.31 15.58 -45.96
CA GLN A 256 -6.62 15.26 -46.54
C GLN A 256 -7.16 13.91 -46.02
N GLU A 257 -6.30 12.89 -46.00
CA GLU A 257 -6.67 11.58 -45.48
C GLU A 257 -7.07 11.66 -44.00
N ARG A 258 -6.33 12.39 -43.19
CA ARG A 258 -6.62 12.55 -41.76
C ARG A 258 -7.91 13.33 -41.52
N LEU A 259 -8.13 14.42 -42.24
CA LEU A 259 -9.37 15.21 -42.15
C LEU A 259 -10.59 14.37 -42.54
N LYS A 260 -10.46 13.54 -43.54
CA LYS A 260 -11.52 12.63 -44.00
C LYS A 260 -11.80 11.50 -42.99
N ASN A 261 -10.76 10.84 -42.51
CA ASN A 261 -10.91 9.67 -41.62
C ASN A 261 -11.33 10.03 -40.22
N ASP A 262 -10.74 11.10 -39.62
CA ASP A 262 -10.95 11.45 -38.22
C ASP A 262 -12.16 12.40 -38.05
N PHE A 263 -12.44 13.26 -39.02
CA PHE A 263 -13.45 14.32 -38.90
C PHE A 263 -14.59 14.22 -39.92
N ASP A 264 -14.53 13.30 -40.86
CA ASP A 264 -15.50 13.14 -41.97
C ASP A 264 -15.56 14.42 -42.81
N LEU A 265 -14.39 15.02 -43.03
CA LEU A 265 -14.22 16.32 -43.71
C LEU A 265 -13.42 16.07 -44.99
N ASP A 266 -14.14 15.91 -46.11
CA ASP A 266 -13.54 15.69 -47.41
C ASP A 266 -13.32 17.02 -48.13
N LEU A 267 -12.09 17.53 -48.08
CA LEU A 267 -11.71 18.82 -48.66
C LEU A 267 -10.71 18.61 -49.79
N PRO A 268 -10.93 19.26 -50.98
CA PRO A 268 -10.00 19.14 -52.10
C PRO A 268 -8.84 20.14 -51.98
N ILE A 269 -8.02 20.00 -50.94
CA ILE A 269 -6.93 20.93 -50.60
C ILE A 269 -5.91 21.03 -51.73
N ALA A 270 -5.54 19.88 -52.33
CA ALA A 270 -4.61 19.83 -53.45
C ALA A 270 -5.12 20.66 -54.64
N GLU A 271 -6.44 20.55 -54.97
CA GLU A 271 -7.06 21.35 -56.02
C GLU A 271 -7.08 22.86 -55.73
N TRP A 272 -7.19 23.22 -54.45
CA TRP A 272 -7.14 24.64 -54.08
C TRP A 272 -5.76 25.23 -54.35
N LEU A 273 -4.71 24.52 -54.02
CA LEU A 273 -3.33 24.92 -54.24
C LEU A 273 -3.01 25.00 -55.72
N ASP A 274 -3.50 24.04 -56.51
CA ASP A 274 -3.32 24.02 -57.99
C ASP A 274 -4.02 25.24 -58.67
N LYS A 275 -5.21 25.62 -58.17
CA LYS A 275 -6.01 26.69 -58.78
C LYS A 275 -5.61 28.10 -58.29
N GLU A 276 -5.05 28.17 -57.12
CA GLU A 276 -4.71 29.44 -56.44
C GLU A 276 -3.23 29.42 -56.00
N PRO A 277 -2.28 29.71 -56.91
CA PRO A 277 -0.85 29.64 -56.57
C PRO A 277 -0.39 30.63 -55.47
N ASP A 278 -1.20 31.65 -55.21
CA ASP A 278 -0.94 32.65 -54.16
C ASP A 278 -1.61 32.30 -52.81
N LEU A 279 -2.09 31.06 -52.64
CA LEU A 279 -2.75 30.62 -51.42
C LEU A 279 -1.70 30.33 -50.35
N HIS A 280 -1.45 31.32 -49.47
CA HIS A 280 -0.48 31.24 -48.39
C HIS A 280 -0.99 30.35 -47.24
N GLU A 281 -0.06 29.88 -46.45
CA GLU A 281 -0.30 29.02 -45.27
C GLU A 281 -1.47 29.54 -44.41
N GLU A 282 -1.47 30.79 -44.00
CA GLU A 282 -2.48 31.37 -43.13
C GLU A 282 -3.88 31.27 -43.73
N THR A 283 -4.01 31.68 -45.01
CA THR A 283 -5.28 31.65 -45.74
C THR A 283 -5.80 30.22 -45.93
N LEU A 284 -4.90 29.28 -46.19
CA LEU A 284 -5.24 27.88 -46.31
C LEU A 284 -5.76 27.31 -44.98
N ARG A 285 -5.10 27.64 -43.89
CA ARG A 285 -5.51 27.25 -42.52
C ARG A 285 -6.91 27.79 -42.19
N GLU A 286 -7.13 29.10 -42.45
CA GLU A 286 -8.44 29.71 -42.23
C GLU A 286 -9.54 29.02 -43.04
N ARG A 287 -9.27 28.71 -44.29
CA ARG A 287 -10.23 28.04 -45.20
C ARG A 287 -10.60 26.65 -44.71
N ILE A 288 -9.60 25.85 -44.22
CA ILE A 288 -9.84 24.54 -43.63
C ILE A 288 -10.69 24.71 -42.34
N MET A 289 -10.33 25.65 -41.48
CA MET A 289 -11.04 25.91 -40.23
C MET A 289 -12.49 26.32 -40.48
N GLN A 290 -12.71 27.24 -41.46
CA GLN A 290 -14.05 27.67 -41.83
C GLN A 290 -14.90 26.49 -42.36
N SER A 291 -14.34 25.67 -43.23
CA SER A 291 -15.00 24.48 -43.74
C SER A 291 -15.38 23.50 -42.61
N ALA A 292 -14.50 23.35 -41.64
CA ALA A 292 -14.76 22.49 -40.44
C ALA A 292 -15.92 23.06 -39.62
N VAL A 293 -15.98 24.37 -39.43
CA VAL A 293 -17.09 25.06 -38.71
C VAL A 293 -18.41 24.87 -39.45
N GLU A 294 -18.43 25.05 -40.77
CA GLU A 294 -19.62 24.89 -41.60
C GLU A 294 -20.19 23.44 -41.55
N VAL A 295 -19.32 22.45 -41.69
CA VAL A 295 -19.73 21.04 -41.62
C VAL A 295 -20.28 20.74 -40.22
N TYR A 296 -19.65 21.26 -39.18
CA TYR A 296 -20.11 21.06 -37.80
C TYR A 296 -21.50 21.70 -37.59
N GLN A 297 -21.69 22.95 -38.05
CA GLN A 297 -22.99 23.65 -37.96
C GLN A 297 -24.08 22.91 -38.72
N ARG A 298 -23.75 22.39 -39.92
CA ARG A 298 -24.68 21.61 -40.72
C ARG A 298 -25.09 20.30 -40.01
N LYS A 299 -24.18 19.62 -39.40
CA LYS A 299 -24.44 18.38 -38.60
C LYS A 299 -25.26 18.71 -37.36
N GLU A 300 -25.04 19.89 -36.76
CA GLU A 300 -25.76 20.36 -35.57
C GLU A 300 -27.21 20.75 -35.94
N GLY A 301 -27.39 21.53 -37.04
CA GLY A 301 -28.70 21.93 -37.55
C GLY A 301 -29.52 20.78 -38.14
N GLY A 302 -28.85 19.83 -38.79
CA GLY A 302 -29.47 18.66 -39.43
C GLY A 302 -29.91 17.55 -38.49
N GLY A 303 -29.58 17.66 -37.20
CA GLY A 303 -29.96 16.64 -36.19
C GLY A 303 -31.45 16.65 -35.85
N GLY A 304 -32.25 17.47 -36.50
CA GLY A 304 -33.69 17.55 -36.26
C GLY A 304 -34.56 16.87 -37.34
N GLY A 305 -33.97 16.23 -38.36
CA GLY A 305 -34.78 15.67 -39.42
C GLY A 305 -34.25 14.36 -39.98
N GLY A 306 -34.68 13.23 -39.49
CA GLY A 306 -34.40 11.94 -40.11
C GLY A 306 -34.74 10.72 -39.25
N GLY A 307 -35.95 10.26 -39.33
CA GLY A 307 -36.29 9.01 -38.68
C GLY A 307 -37.78 8.90 -38.46
N GLY A 308 -38.50 8.43 -39.48
CA GLY A 308 -39.94 8.24 -39.39
C GLY A 308 -40.37 7.13 -38.44
N GLY A 309 -41.46 7.30 -37.80
CA GLY A 309 -42.23 6.24 -37.16
C GLY A 309 -42.52 6.41 -35.67
N GLY A 310 -43.66 6.99 -35.33
CA GLY A 310 -44.39 6.65 -34.15
C GLY A 310 -44.32 7.56 -32.93
N GLY A 311 -45.25 8.49 -32.82
CA GLY A 311 -45.88 8.79 -31.53
C GLY A 311 -45.32 9.91 -30.66
N GLY A 312 -45.95 11.09 -30.78
CA GLY A 312 -46.33 11.92 -29.63
C GLY A 312 -45.40 12.93 -29.03
N GLY A 313 -45.65 14.21 -29.32
CA GLY A 313 -45.60 15.28 -28.32
C GLY A 313 -44.40 16.16 -28.16
N GLY A 314 -44.45 17.32 -28.75
CA GLY A 314 -44.10 18.64 -28.21
C GLY A 314 -42.72 18.96 -27.66
N GLY A 315 -42.09 19.98 -28.25
CA GLY A 315 -41.07 20.73 -27.58
C GLY A 315 -39.72 20.86 -28.30
N GLY A 316 -39.70 21.89 -29.25
CA GLY A 316 -38.48 22.27 -29.91
C GLY A 316 -37.53 23.03 -28.96
N GLY A 317 -36.31 22.91 -29.16
CA GLY A 317 -35.28 23.76 -28.68
C GLY A 317 -34.25 23.27 -27.67
N UNK A 318 -34.48 22.36 -27.11
CA UNK A 318 -33.58 21.96 -26.05
C UNK A 318 -32.78 20.73 -26.33
N UNK A 319 -32.91 20.40 -27.40
CA UNK A 319 -32.28 19.19 -27.78
C UNK A 319 -30.80 19.23 -28.08
N UNK A 320 -30.45 20.20 -28.27
CA UNK A 320 -29.04 20.32 -28.52
C UNK A 320 -28.16 20.26 -27.26
N UNK A 321 -28.61 20.67 -26.40
CA UNK A 321 -27.84 20.66 -25.20
C UNK A 321 -27.72 19.30 -24.63
N PRO A 322 -28.71 18.54 -24.48
CA PRO A 322 -28.57 17.18 -23.92
C PRO A 322 -27.71 16.25 -24.79
N LEU A 323 -27.78 16.38 -26.05
CA LEU A 323 -26.96 15.57 -26.96
C LEU A 323 -25.47 15.90 -26.88
N ARG A 324 -25.13 17.17 -26.72
CA ARG A 324 -23.73 17.59 -26.51
C ARG A 324 -23.17 17.03 -25.19
N LYS A 325 -23.91 17.16 -24.11
CA LYS A 325 -23.52 16.57 -22.81
C LYS A 325 -23.39 15.03 -22.90
N ARG A 326 -24.28 14.35 -23.59
CA ARG A 326 -24.25 12.89 -23.74
C ARG A 326 -23.03 12.41 -24.54
N ARG A 327 -22.71 13.08 -25.64
CA ARG A 327 -21.54 12.71 -26.45
C ARG A 327 -20.23 12.95 -25.74
N HIS A 328 -20.13 14.02 -24.96
CA HIS A 328 -18.93 14.32 -24.17
C HIS A 328 -18.78 13.40 -22.95
N ALA A 329 -19.89 13.06 -22.28
CA ALA A 329 -19.88 12.14 -21.14
C ALA A 329 -19.60 10.68 -21.56
N ALA A 330 -19.95 10.32 -22.82
CA ALA A 330 -19.76 8.95 -23.29
C ALA A 330 -18.32 8.62 -23.75
N ASN A 331 -17.48 9.64 -23.94
CA ASN A 331 -16.12 9.37 -24.42
C ASN A 331 -15.05 10.23 -23.75
N PRO A 332 -14.84 10.05 -22.43
CA PRO A 332 -13.72 10.70 -21.75
C PRO A 332 -12.43 9.88 -21.86
N ARG A 333 -12.22 9.21 -22.98
CA ARG A 333 -10.95 8.52 -23.21
C ARG A 333 -10.00 9.45 -23.96
N LEU A 334 -9.53 10.46 -23.27
CA LEU A 334 -8.20 10.95 -23.57
C LEU A 334 -7.26 9.78 -23.30
N PRO A 335 -6.37 9.44 -24.22
CA PRO A 335 -5.41 8.38 -23.93
C PRO A 335 -4.55 8.83 -22.74
N VAL A 336 -4.82 8.24 -21.60
CA VAL A 336 -3.85 8.24 -20.53
C VAL A 336 -2.68 7.40 -21.09
N GLU A 337 -1.64 8.06 -21.52
CA GLU A 337 -0.41 7.35 -21.84
C GLU A 337 -0.07 6.49 -20.60
N ARG A 338 -0.20 5.18 -20.75
CA ARG A 338 0.32 4.25 -19.76
C ARG A 338 1.79 4.59 -19.59
N ALA A 339 2.16 5.02 -18.43
CA ALA A 339 3.56 5.04 -18.05
C ALA A 339 4.13 3.68 -18.45
N PRO A 340 5.26 3.64 -19.16
CA PRO A 340 5.85 2.37 -19.56
C PRO A 340 5.98 1.49 -18.34
N GLY A 341 5.34 0.34 -18.36
CA GLY A 341 5.39 -0.62 -17.27
C GLY A 341 6.86 -0.88 -16.95
N GLY A 342 7.25 -0.57 -15.73
CA GLY A 342 8.59 -0.90 -15.29
C GLY A 342 8.75 -2.42 -15.43
N ASP A 343 9.55 -2.82 -16.38
CA ASP A 343 9.96 -4.21 -16.52
C ASP A 343 10.48 -4.68 -15.18
N GLY A 344 9.95 -5.80 -14.74
CA GLY A 344 10.15 -6.32 -13.41
C GLY A 344 11.60 -6.31 -12.96
N LEU A 345 11.79 -5.85 -11.74
CA LEU A 345 13.04 -6.03 -11.03
C LEU A 345 13.49 -7.49 -11.21
N PRO A 346 14.71 -7.74 -11.64
CA PRO A 346 15.18 -9.10 -11.82
C PRO A 346 15.05 -9.85 -10.49
N ALA A 347 14.33 -10.94 -10.50
CA ALA A 347 14.29 -11.86 -9.39
C ALA A 347 15.73 -12.30 -9.12
N SER A 348 16.33 -11.75 -8.06
CA SER A 348 17.63 -12.20 -7.62
C SER A 348 17.48 -13.65 -7.18
N GLY A 349 17.92 -14.55 -8.03
CA GLY A 349 17.99 -15.97 -7.70
C GLY A 349 18.99 -16.20 -6.59
N TYR A 350 18.51 -16.32 -5.37
CA TYR A 350 19.35 -16.78 -4.26
C TYR A 350 19.38 -18.32 -4.28
N PRO A 351 20.55 -18.94 -4.29
CA PRO A 351 20.63 -20.40 -4.20
C PRO A 351 20.07 -20.89 -2.85
N PRO A 352 19.50 -22.10 -2.79
CA PRO A 352 18.84 -22.58 -1.59
C PRO A 352 19.84 -22.86 -0.46
N ALA A 353 19.84 -22.01 0.55
CA ALA A 353 20.64 -22.18 1.77
C ALA A 353 19.89 -23.05 2.81
N ARG A 354 19.37 -24.22 2.37
CA ARG A 354 18.53 -25.05 3.26
C ARG A 354 19.31 -25.85 4.30
N LEU A 355 20.60 -26.08 4.15
CA LEU A 355 21.36 -26.98 5.01
C LEU A 355 22.08 -26.33 6.21
N CYS A 356 22.31 -25.03 6.18
CA CYS A 356 22.98 -24.31 7.30
C CYS A 356 22.00 -23.68 8.29
N ALA A 357 20.75 -23.49 7.91
CA ALA A 357 19.74 -22.82 8.74
C ALA A 357 19.24 -23.67 9.91
N GLU A 358 19.22 -25.00 9.78
CA GLU A 358 18.63 -25.89 10.78
C GLU A 358 19.43 -25.95 12.10
N ARG A 359 20.72 -25.79 12.07
CA ARG A 359 21.56 -25.97 13.29
C ARG A 359 21.57 -24.78 14.24
N SER A 360 21.42 -23.55 13.77
CA SER A 360 21.47 -22.39 14.66
C SER A 360 20.09 -21.95 15.15
N GLU A 361 19.03 -22.18 14.38
CA GLU A 361 17.65 -21.98 14.86
C GLU A 361 17.35 -22.92 16.04
N ALA A 362 17.82 -24.16 15.99
CA ALA A 362 17.69 -25.12 17.10
C ALA A 362 18.36 -24.62 18.38
N GLY A 363 19.51 -23.96 18.27
CA GLY A 363 20.21 -23.35 19.39
C GLY A 363 19.42 -22.20 20.03
N VAL A 364 18.82 -21.34 19.22
CA VAL A 364 17.97 -20.23 19.68
C VAL A 364 16.71 -20.79 20.36
N GLN A 365 16.08 -21.78 19.75
CA GLN A 365 14.88 -22.43 20.29
C GLN A 365 15.16 -23.08 21.65
N ALA A 366 16.26 -23.80 21.79
CA ALA A 366 16.66 -24.44 23.06
C ALA A 366 16.88 -23.39 24.17
N ARG A 367 17.38 -22.21 23.85
CA ARG A 367 17.55 -21.13 24.83
C ARG A 367 16.23 -20.48 25.21
N ILE A 368 15.35 -20.26 24.24
CA ILE A 368 13.99 -19.76 24.52
C ILE A 368 13.27 -20.71 25.46
N LEU A 369 13.33 -22.02 25.20
CA LEU A 369 12.75 -23.06 26.06
C LEU A 369 13.30 -22.97 27.49
N ARG A 370 14.62 -22.90 27.66
CA ARG A 370 15.25 -22.78 28.98
C ARG A 370 14.81 -21.53 29.70
N TYR A 371 14.67 -20.43 28.97
CA TYR A 371 14.27 -19.15 29.54
C TYR A 371 12.79 -19.17 29.93
N VAL A 372 11.92 -19.70 29.06
CA VAL A 372 10.49 -19.85 29.36
C VAL A 372 10.30 -20.73 30.60
N ARG A 373 11.01 -21.88 30.72
CA ARG A 373 10.96 -22.73 31.90
C ARG A 373 11.37 -22.04 33.19
N ARG A 374 12.29 -21.08 33.11
CA ARG A 374 12.76 -20.33 34.29
C ARG A 374 11.72 -19.34 34.81
N TYR A 375 10.88 -18.80 33.91
CA TYR A 375 9.91 -17.74 34.26
C TYR A 375 8.44 -18.19 34.13
N ALA A 376 8.15 -19.39 33.64
CA ALA A 376 6.84 -20.02 33.68
C ALA A 376 6.69 -20.82 34.97
#